data_d86575be2036a3322130bbe25fea2b02
#
_entry.id   d86575be2036a3322130bbe25fea2b02
#
_cell.length_a   1.000
_cell.length_b   1.000
_cell.length_c   1.000
_cell.angle_alpha   90.00
_cell.angle_beta   90.00
_cell.angle_gamma   90.00
#
_symmetry.space_group_name_H-M   'P 1'
#
loop_
_entity.id
_entity.type
_entity.pdbx_description
1 polymer ?
#
loop_
_entity_poly.entity_id
_entity_poly.type
_entity_poly.pdbx_seq_one_letter_code
_entity_poly.pdbx_strand_id
1 'polypeptide(L)'
;MAMTGDYEVIKHHLRENNRNCYVLDDIGLTMAFYLFDHVNEAGYGKFTAIAKAFYDLVQCAIKDTSNDTNVYFIMHTERSDDGARIKAKTAGKMIDNQLTLESLFSIVLFCMTDGRKHVFVTQSGGVTTAKSPMGMFDQEIDNDLKMVDATIREYYGLAKLGAPVKKADKAANLATTSKTVPGGGSK
;
A
#
# COMPACT_ATOMS: atom_id res chain seq x y z
N MET A 1 1.98 17.74 -10.09
CA MET A 1 2.47 16.37 -10.21
C MET A 1 3.97 16.41 -9.96
N ALA A 2 4.49 15.69 -8.98
CA ALA A 2 5.93 15.57 -8.75
C ALA A 2 6.42 14.28 -9.44
N MET A 3 7.54 14.38 -10.18
CA MET A 3 8.20 13.22 -10.78
C MET A 3 9.49 12.98 -10.01
N THR A 4 9.52 11.93 -9.19
CA THR A 4 10.69 11.58 -8.40
C THR A 4 10.71 10.08 -8.11
N GLY A 5 11.91 9.49 -8.09
CA GLY A 5 12.16 8.14 -7.58
C GLY A 5 12.77 8.13 -6.18
N ASP A 6 12.94 9.31 -5.57
CA ASP A 6 13.55 9.46 -4.25
C ASP A 6 12.51 9.24 -3.14
N TYR A 7 12.73 8.23 -2.31
CA TYR A 7 11.87 7.89 -1.17
C TYR A 7 11.72 9.03 -0.16
N GLU A 8 12.76 9.83 0.08
CA GLU A 8 12.69 10.93 1.05
C GLU A 8 11.82 12.07 0.53
N VAL A 9 11.90 12.37 -0.77
CA VAL A 9 11.04 13.37 -1.41
C VAL A 9 9.58 12.93 -1.36
N ILE A 10 9.29 11.65 -1.64
CA ILE A 10 7.92 11.11 -1.56
C ILE A 10 7.40 11.18 -0.12
N LYS A 11 8.20 10.74 0.86
CA LYS A 11 7.83 10.81 2.28
C LYS A 11 7.64 12.25 2.75
N HIS A 12 8.44 13.19 2.26
CA HIS A 12 8.25 14.62 2.55
C HIS A 12 6.85 15.08 2.14
N HIS A 13 6.45 14.81 0.89
CA HIS A 13 5.11 15.18 0.39
C HIS A 13 3.97 14.51 1.17
N LEU A 14 4.12 13.26 1.58
CA LEU A 14 3.14 12.59 2.44
C LEU A 14 3.02 13.28 3.81
N ARG A 15 4.16 13.69 4.42
CA ARG A 15 4.19 14.37 5.71
C ARG A 15 3.64 15.79 5.68
N GLU A 16 3.68 16.48 4.53
CA GLU A 16 2.98 17.76 4.36
C GLU A 16 1.49 17.62 4.66
N ASN A 17 0.94 16.42 4.40
CA ASN A 17 -0.43 16.03 4.73
C ASN A 17 -1.46 17.10 4.32
N ASN A 18 -1.28 17.63 3.11
CA ASN A 18 -2.09 18.73 2.55
C ASN A 18 -3.14 18.22 1.56
N ARG A 19 -3.25 16.91 1.39
CA ARG A 19 -4.20 16.21 0.51
C ARG A 19 -4.84 15.06 1.25
N ASN A 20 -6.07 14.72 0.89
CA ASN A 20 -6.76 13.54 1.40
C ASN A 20 -6.76 12.36 0.42
N CYS A 21 -6.01 12.49 -0.68
CA CYS A 21 -5.73 11.41 -1.63
C CYS A 21 -4.35 11.63 -2.25
N TYR A 22 -3.50 10.61 -2.21
CA TYR A 22 -2.23 10.53 -2.91
C TYR A 22 -2.21 9.31 -3.81
N VAL A 23 -1.67 9.45 -5.01
CA VAL A 23 -1.43 8.34 -5.94
C VAL A 23 0.06 8.28 -6.21
N LEU A 24 0.70 7.18 -5.80
CA LEU A 24 2.09 6.87 -6.05
C LEU A 24 2.14 5.93 -7.25
N ASP A 25 2.26 6.54 -8.44
CA ASP A 25 2.25 5.81 -9.70
C ASP A 25 3.60 5.15 -9.94
N ASP A 26 3.54 3.89 -10.35
CA ASP A 26 4.70 3.04 -10.69
C ASP A 26 5.79 3.03 -9.59
N ILE A 27 5.34 3.02 -8.34
CA ILE A 27 6.23 3.11 -7.17
C ILE A 27 7.25 1.96 -7.10
N GLY A 28 6.99 0.85 -7.77
CA GLY A 28 7.94 -0.27 -7.91
C GLY A 28 9.24 0.12 -8.60
N LEU A 29 9.23 1.12 -9.49
CA LEU A 29 10.44 1.61 -10.17
C LEU A 29 11.44 2.26 -9.21
N THR A 30 11.01 2.80 -8.09
CA THR A 30 11.93 3.36 -7.09
C THR A 30 12.93 2.32 -6.57
N MET A 31 12.51 1.06 -6.48
CA MET A 31 13.39 -0.05 -6.11
C MET A 31 14.45 -0.31 -7.19
N ALA A 32 14.05 -0.25 -8.46
CA ALA A 32 14.97 -0.43 -9.58
C ALA A 32 15.99 0.73 -9.66
N PHE A 33 15.54 1.96 -9.50
CA PHE A 33 16.44 3.13 -9.48
C PHE A 33 17.46 3.02 -8.35
N TYR A 34 17.03 2.66 -7.15
CA TYR A 34 17.94 2.42 -6.04
C TYR A 34 18.99 1.35 -6.39
N LEU A 35 18.61 0.25 -7.03
CA LEU A 35 19.56 -0.80 -7.45
C LEU A 35 20.58 -0.28 -8.44
N PHE A 36 20.17 0.52 -9.42
CA PHE A 36 21.08 1.10 -10.41
C PHE A 36 22.05 2.07 -9.76
N ASP A 37 21.61 2.91 -8.84
CA ASP A 37 22.46 3.85 -8.12
C ASP A 37 23.50 3.14 -7.24
N HIS A 38 23.21 1.92 -6.77
CA HIS A 38 24.08 1.12 -5.89
C HIS A 38 24.65 -0.13 -6.60
N VAL A 39 24.74 -0.12 -7.95
CA VAL A 39 25.17 -1.28 -8.73
C VAL A 39 26.58 -1.75 -8.39
N ASN A 40 27.49 -0.82 -8.07
CA ASN A 40 28.88 -1.10 -7.73
C ASN A 40 29.11 -1.56 -6.28
N GLU A 41 28.08 -1.54 -5.44
CA GLU A 41 28.19 -2.03 -4.07
C GLU A 41 28.20 -3.56 -4.03
N ALA A 42 29.23 -4.13 -3.40
CA ALA A 42 29.31 -5.58 -3.19
C ALA A 42 28.39 -6.04 -2.07
N GLY A 43 27.92 -7.29 -2.17
CA GLY A 43 27.14 -7.96 -1.11
C GLY A 43 25.63 -7.68 -1.16
N TYR A 44 24.93 -8.21 -0.14
CA TYR A 44 23.46 -8.21 -0.08
C TYR A 44 22.87 -7.00 0.62
N GLY A 45 23.67 -6.10 1.18
CA GLY A 45 23.23 -4.94 1.98
C GLY A 45 22.25 -4.03 1.23
N LYS A 46 22.48 -3.81 -0.05
CA LYS A 46 21.60 -3.00 -0.91
C LYS A 46 20.17 -3.55 -1.02
N PHE A 47 19.98 -4.87 -1.05
CA PHE A 47 18.64 -5.47 -1.11
C PHE A 47 17.89 -5.30 0.21
N THR A 48 18.60 -5.38 1.34
CA THR A 48 18.03 -5.08 2.66
C THR A 48 17.63 -3.61 2.76
N ALA A 49 18.48 -2.72 2.25
CA ALA A 49 18.23 -1.29 2.26
C ALA A 49 16.99 -0.91 1.42
N ILE A 50 16.82 -1.52 0.24
CA ILE A 50 15.62 -1.34 -0.59
C ILE A 50 14.36 -1.80 0.15
N ALA A 51 14.39 -3.01 0.71
CA ALA A 51 13.26 -3.56 1.45
C ALA A 51 12.86 -2.64 2.60
N LYS A 52 13.86 -2.14 3.34
CA LYS A 52 13.64 -1.20 4.44
C LYS A 52 13.09 0.14 3.93
N ALA A 53 13.65 0.71 2.87
CA ALA A 53 13.20 1.99 2.32
C ALA A 53 11.74 1.93 1.87
N PHE A 54 11.33 0.85 1.20
CA PHE A 54 9.94 0.64 0.80
C PHE A 54 9.02 0.45 2.02
N TYR A 55 9.43 -0.38 2.98
CA TYR A 55 8.70 -0.54 4.23
C TYR A 55 8.51 0.80 4.96
N ASP A 56 9.57 1.61 5.07
CA ASP A 56 9.53 2.93 5.71
C ASP A 56 8.59 3.89 4.97
N LEU A 57 8.51 3.81 3.63
CA LEU A 57 7.55 4.58 2.85
C LEU A 57 6.10 4.18 3.18
N VAL A 58 5.81 2.87 3.24
CA VAL A 58 4.47 2.39 3.62
C VAL A 58 4.14 2.83 5.05
N GLN A 59 5.10 2.72 6.00
CA GLN A 59 4.90 3.19 7.37
C GLN A 59 4.67 4.70 7.45
N CYS A 60 5.33 5.50 6.61
CA CYS A 60 5.10 6.93 6.49
C CYS A 60 3.67 7.21 6.01
N ALA A 61 3.20 6.50 4.97
CA ALA A 61 1.82 6.63 4.49
C ALA A 61 0.79 6.31 5.58
N ILE A 62 1.06 5.31 6.44
CA ILE A 62 0.15 4.91 7.52
C ILE A 62 0.19 5.88 8.71
N LYS A 63 1.38 6.37 9.09
CA LYS A 63 1.57 7.08 10.37
C LYS A 63 1.59 8.58 10.25
N ASP A 64 2.03 9.10 9.10
CA ASP A 64 2.33 10.51 8.92
C ASP A 64 1.25 11.23 8.09
N THR A 65 0.27 10.49 7.53
CA THR A 65 -0.91 11.08 6.88
C THR A 65 -2.12 11.11 7.83
N SER A 66 -3.13 11.90 7.47
CA SER A 66 -4.39 11.97 8.20
C SER A 66 -5.19 10.66 8.07
N ASN A 67 -5.99 10.32 9.07
CA ASN A 67 -6.93 9.19 9.01
C ASN A 67 -7.95 9.30 7.86
N ASP A 68 -8.20 10.52 7.36
CA ASP A 68 -9.07 10.79 6.22
C ASP A 68 -8.31 10.72 4.85
N THR A 69 -7.06 10.27 4.84
CA THR A 69 -6.21 10.25 3.65
C THR A 69 -6.06 8.83 3.10
N ASN A 70 -6.42 8.65 1.84
CA ASN A 70 -6.10 7.43 1.10
C ASN A 70 -4.79 7.60 0.34
N VAL A 71 -3.91 6.61 0.41
CA VAL A 71 -2.65 6.56 -0.35
C VAL A 71 -2.66 5.30 -1.22
N TYR A 72 -2.66 5.50 -2.53
CA TYR A 72 -2.66 4.43 -3.53
C TYR A 72 -1.24 4.18 -4.02
N PHE A 73 -0.80 2.93 -3.94
CA PHE A 73 0.47 2.45 -4.46
C PHE A 73 0.19 1.65 -5.73
N ILE A 74 0.55 2.18 -6.89
CA ILE A 74 0.38 1.49 -8.18
C ILE A 74 1.70 0.81 -8.53
N MET A 75 1.64 -0.48 -8.84
CA MET A 75 2.81 -1.30 -9.11
C MET A 75 2.56 -2.25 -10.28
N HIS A 76 3.61 -2.57 -11.00
CA HIS A 76 3.60 -3.70 -11.93
C HIS A 76 3.45 -5.03 -11.21
N THR A 77 3.02 -6.05 -11.93
CA THR A 77 2.89 -7.40 -11.41
C THR A 77 3.94 -8.33 -12.02
N GLU A 78 4.18 -9.44 -11.32
CA GLU A 78 4.96 -10.57 -11.81
C GLU A 78 4.31 -11.88 -11.39
N ARG A 79 4.70 -12.98 -12.02
CA ARG A 79 4.32 -14.32 -11.55
C ARG A 79 5.27 -14.77 -10.47
N SER A 80 4.73 -15.49 -9.46
CA SER A 80 5.53 -16.20 -8.47
C SER A 80 6.46 -17.22 -9.15
N ASP A 81 7.55 -17.62 -8.46
CA ASP A 81 8.55 -18.57 -9.00
C ASP A 81 7.94 -19.92 -9.44
N ASP A 82 6.87 -20.36 -8.77
CA ASP A 82 6.10 -21.56 -9.11
C ASP A 82 5.05 -21.33 -10.22
N GLY A 83 4.92 -20.08 -10.71
CA GLY A 83 3.94 -19.68 -11.73
C GLY A 83 2.48 -19.69 -11.26
N ALA A 84 2.21 -20.07 -10.01
CA ALA A 84 0.85 -20.29 -9.52
C ALA A 84 0.10 -18.98 -9.22
N ARG A 85 0.82 -17.92 -8.84
CA ARG A 85 0.22 -16.66 -8.41
C ARG A 85 0.78 -15.46 -9.17
N ILE A 86 -0.04 -14.43 -9.26
CA ILE A 86 0.34 -13.09 -9.72
C ILE A 86 0.41 -12.19 -8.49
N LYS A 87 1.55 -11.54 -8.29
CA LYS A 87 1.84 -10.67 -7.15
C LYS A 87 2.44 -9.35 -7.62
N ALA A 88 2.60 -8.39 -6.71
CA ALA A 88 3.34 -7.17 -7.00
C ALA A 88 4.80 -7.49 -7.34
N LYS A 89 5.33 -6.84 -8.38
CA LYS A 89 6.72 -6.97 -8.78
C LYS A 89 7.62 -6.22 -7.83
N THR A 90 8.63 -6.92 -7.29
CA THR A 90 9.60 -6.36 -6.36
C THR A 90 11.02 -6.46 -6.89
N ALA A 91 11.93 -5.63 -6.40
CA ALA A 91 13.34 -5.68 -6.74
C ALA A 91 14.10 -6.50 -5.68
N GLY A 92 14.15 -7.81 -5.89
CA GLY A 92 14.95 -8.74 -5.09
C GLY A 92 14.14 -9.65 -4.16
N LYS A 93 14.61 -10.88 -4.03
CA LYS A 93 13.95 -11.96 -3.27
C LYS A 93 13.82 -11.69 -1.77
N MET A 94 14.52 -10.70 -1.23
CA MET A 94 14.47 -10.42 0.21
C MET A 94 13.11 -9.89 0.66
N ILE A 95 12.49 -9.00 -0.14
CA ILE A 95 11.14 -8.51 0.15
C ILE A 95 10.16 -9.68 0.10
N ASP A 96 10.26 -10.51 -0.93
CA ASP A 96 9.37 -11.64 -1.16
C ASP A 96 9.46 -12.72 -0.09
N ASN A 97 10.68 -12.99 0.40
CA ASN A 97 10.91 -14.06 1.37
C ASN A 97 10.61 -13.67 2.82
N GLN A 98 10.73 -12.39 3.17
CA GLN A 98 10.58 -11.91 4.54
C GLN A 98 9.31 -11.11 4.76
N LEU A 99 8.79 -10.48 3.71
CA LEU A 99 7.64 -9.61 3.79
C LEU A 99 6.81 -9.76 2.50
N THR A 100 5.69 -10.44 2.58
CA THR A 100 4.72 -10.38 1.48
C THR A 100 4.20 -8.95 1.37
N LEU A 101 4.60 -8.24 0.31
CA LEU A 101 4.34 -6.82 0.17
C LEU A 101 2.86 -6.45 0.35
N GLU A 102 1.99 -7.24 -0.26
CA GLU A 102 0.54 -7.03 -0.22
C GLU A 102 -0.04 -7.20 1.19
N SER A 103 0.69 -7.86 2.12
CA SER A 103 0.26 -7.98 3.52
C SER A 103 0.24 -6.65 4.26
N LEU A 104 0.99 -5.66 3.79
CA LEU A 104 1.03 -4.31 4.36
C LEU A 104 -0.24 -3.49 4.05
N PHE A 105 -1.07 -3.92 3.10
CA PHE A 105 -2.24 -3.19 2.64
C PHE A 105 -3.53 -3.89 3.05
N SER A 106 -4.55 -3.13 3.44
CA SER A 106 -5.89 -3.66 3.75
C SER A 106 -6.68 -3.98 2.47
N ILE A 107 -6.41 -3.25 1.40
CA ILE A 107 -7.06 -3.37 0.10
C ILE A 107 -5.99 -3.55 -0.95
N VAL A 108 -6.11 -4.59 -1.77
CA VAL A 108 -5.25 -4.86 -2.92
C VAL A 108 -6.16 -5.15 -4.10
N LEU A 109 -6.12 -4.30 -5.10
CA LEU A 109 -6.92 -4.45 -6.32
C LEU A 109 -6.01 -4.92 -7.45
N PHE A 110 -6.44 -5.93 -8.18
CA PHE A 110 -5.73 -6.42 -9.35
C PHE A 110 -6.37 -5.83 -10.60
N CYS A 111 -5.63 -4.98 -11.31
CA CYS A 111 -6.07 -4.40 -12.57
C CYS A 111 -5.87 -5.40 -13.71
N MET A 112 -6.93 -5.67 -14.46
CA MET A 112 -6.87 -6.51 -15.65
C MET A 112 -7.71 -5.93 -16.78
N THR A 113 -7.45 -6.42 -17.99
CA THR A 113 -8.24 -6.12 -19.18
C THR A 113 -8.61 -7.41 -19.89
N ASP A 114 -9.83 -7.52 -20.35
CA ASP A 114 -10.34 -8.59 -21.21
C ASP A 114 -10.25 -8.26 -22.70
N GLY A 115 -9.50 -7.19 -23.03
CA GLY A 115 -9.35 -6.64 -24.38
C GLY A 115 -10.41 -5.63 -24.78
N ARG A 116 -11.48 -5.44 -23.99
CA ARG A 116 -12.56 -4.48 -24.18
C ARG A 116 -12.84 -3.62 -22.97
N LYS A 117 -12.72 -4.21 -21.79
CA LYS A 117 -12.96 -3.59 -20.50
C LYS A 117 -11.68 -3.56 -19.69
N HIS A 118 -11.50 -2.50 -18.93
CA HIS A 118 -10.54 -2.44 -17.84
C HIS A 118 -11.32 -2.60 -16.53
N VAL A 119 -10.92 -3.56 -15.70
CA VAL A 119 -11.59 -3.87 -14.44
C VAL A 119 -10.60 -4.01 -13.30
N PHE A 120 -11.08 -3.83 -12.08
CA PHE A 120 -10.40 -4.25 -10.87
C PHE A 120 -11.03 -5.52 -10.32
N VAL A 121 -10.22 -6.55 -10.12
CA VAL A 121 -10.56 -7.72 -9.30
C VAL A 121 -10.26 -7.38 -7.85
N THR A 122 -11.22 -7.54 -6.98
CA THR A 122 -11.20 -7.09 -5.58
C THR A 122 -10.97 -8.21 -4.58
N GLN A 123 -11.16 -9.46 -5.00
CA GLN A 123 -11.00 -10.68 -4.20
C GLN A 123 -10.18 -11.71 -4.96
N SER A 124 -9.31 -12.43 -4.28
CA SER A 124 -8.50 -13.47 -4.90
C SER A 124 -9.33 -14.74 -5.15
N GLY A 125 -9.31 -15.20 -6.40
CA GLY A 125 -9.75 -16.54 -6.77
C GLY A 125 -8.64 -17.60 -6.67
N GLY A 126 -7.55 -17.32 -5.93
CA GLY A 126 -6.40 -18.21 -5.79
C GLY A 126 -5.23 -17.90 -6.74
N VAL A 127 -5.45 -17.09 -7.78
CA VAL A 127 -4.43 -16.74 -8.80
C VAL A 127 -3.77 -15.40 -8.51
N THR A 128 -4.50 -14.44 -7.95
CA THR A 128 -4.00 -13.10 -7.62
C THR A 128 -3.85 -12.91 -6.11
N THR A 129 -3.23 -11.80 -5.69
CA THR A 129 -3.15 -11.36 -4.30
C THR A 129 -4.22 -10.32 -3.96
N ALA A 130 -5.24 -10.16 -4.83
CA ALA A 130 -6.33 -9.22 -4.61
C ALA A 130 -7.10 -9.53 -3.32
N LYS A 131 -7.42 -8.50 -2.56
CA LYS A 131 -8.21 -8.59 -1.33
C LYS A 131 -8.87 -7.25 -1.00
N SER A 132 -10.02 -7.31 -0.38
CA SER A 132 -10.69 -6.18 0.23
C SER A 132 -11.55 -6.63 1.42
N PRO A 133 -11.94 -5.74 2.33
CA PRO A 133 -12.89 -6.05 3.39
C PRO A 133 -14.20 -6.62 2.83
N MET A 134 -14.81 -7.52 3.62
CA MET A 134 -16.07 -8.15 3.23
C MET A 134 -17.17 -7.10 3.04
N GLY A 135 -17.87 -7.18 1.91
CA GLY A 135 -19.00 -6.29 1.59
C GLY A 135 -18.61 -4.87 1.14
N MET A 136 -17.30 -4.59 0.98
CA MET A 136 -16.85 -3.28 0.47
C MET A 136 -17.06 -3.15 -1.04
N PHE A 137 -16.69 -4.17 -1.80
CA PHE A 137 -16.78 -4.21 -3.26
C PHE A 137 -17.40 -5.52 -3.75
N ASP A 138 -18.02 -5.47 -4.92
CA ASP A 138 -18.28 -6.66 -5.71
C ASP A 138 -16.94 -7.31 -6.14
N GLN A 139 -16.97 -8.59 -6.52
CA GLN A 139 -15.78 -9.36 -6.89
C GLN A 139 -14.99 -8.73 -8.05
N GLU A 140 -15.68 -8.09 -8.97
CA GLU A 140 -15.13 -7.34 -10.09
C GLU A 140 -15.87 -6.00 -10.19
N ILE A 141 -15.13 -4.92 -10.36
CA ILE A 141 -15.64 -3.55 -10.51
C ILE A 141 -14.95 -2.85 -11.67
N ASP A 142 -15.54 -1.76 -12.17
CA ASP A 142 -14.92 -0.95 -13.21
C ASP A 142 -13.60 -0.35 -12.72
N ASN A 143 -12.61 -0.23 -13.62
CA ASN A 143 -11.32 0.40 -13.34
C ASN A 143 -11.49 1.93 -13.26
N ASP A 144 -12.19 2.38 -12.24
CA ASP A 144 -12.38 3.78 -11.88
C ASP A 144 -11.91 4.03 -10.44
N LEU A 145 -10.69 4.58 -10.31
CA LEU A 145 -10.11 4.87 -9.00
C LEU A 145 -10.92 5.90 -8.20
N LYS A 146 -11.67 6.78 -8.87
CA LYS A 146 -12.53 7.75 -8.19
C LYS A 146 -13.73 7.05 -7.53
N MET A 147 -14.32 6.07 -8.21
CA MET A 147 -15.38 5.24 -7.65
C MET A 147 -14.83 4.41 -6.47
N VAL A 148 -13.64 3.79 -6.64
CA VAL A 148 -12.97 3.05 -5.56
C VAL A 148 -12.75 3.93 -4.34
N ASP A 149 -12.22 5.15 -4.51
CA ASP A 149 -11.99 6.09 -3.40
C ASP A 149 -13.30 6.48 -2.70
N ALA A 150 -14.37 6.72 -3.45
CA ALA A 150 -15.68 7.04 -2.88
C ALA A 150 -16.24 5.87 -2.04
N THR A 151 -16.14 4.64 -2.54
CA THR A 151 -16.58 3.43 -1.83
C THR A 151 -15.78 3.19 -0.55
N ILE A 152 -14.44 3.36 -0.60
CA ILE A 152 -13.57 3.24 0.59
C ILE A 152 -13.98 4.28 1.65
N ARG A 153 -14.20 5.54 1.23
CA ARG A 153 -14.61 6.61 2.14
C ARG A 153 -15.97 6.36 2.77
N GLU A 154 -16.92 5.88 2.00
CA GLU A 154 -18.24 5.51 2.51
C GLU A 154 -18.15 4.35 3.52
N TYR A 155 -17.42 3.28 3.17
CA TYR A 155 -17.27 2.09 4.01
C TYR A 155 -16.64 2.40 5.37
N TYR A 156 -15.62 3.27 5.41
CA TYR A 156 -14.93 3.65 6.64
C TYR A 156 -15.45 4.93 7.28
N GLY A 157 -16.45 5.59 6.70
CA GLY A 157 -16.99 6.86 7.21
C GLY A 157 -15.99 8.03 7.15
N LEU A 158 -15.11 8.02 6.13
CA LEU A 158 -14.09 9.06 5.95
C LEU A 158 -14.69 10.33 5.34
N ALA A 159 -13.99 11.46 5.51
CA ALA A 159 -14.34 12.72 4.85
C ALA A 159 -14.32 12.57 3.31
N LYS A 160 -15.24 13.27 2.62
CA LYS A 160 -15.32 13.24 1.15
C LYS A 160 -14.02 13.72 0.52
N LEU A 161 -13.71 13.21 -0.68
CA LEU A 161 -12.59 13.67 -1.48
C LEU A 161 -12.67 15.19 -1.71
N GLY A 162 -11.55 15.89 -1.49
CA GLY A 162 -11.48 17.36 -1.60
C GLY A 162 -11.94 18.11 -0.33
N ALA A 163 -12.41 17.42 0.71
CA ALA A 163 -12.64 18.07 1.99
C ALA A 163 -11.32 18.56 2.61
N PRO A 164 -11.33 19.64 3.43
CA PRO A 164 -10.14 20.11 4.12
C PRO A 164 -9.51 18.99 4.96
N VAL A 165 -8.20 18.79 4.84
CA VAL A 165 -7.47 17.79 5.63
C VAL A 165 -7.39 18.29 7.07
N LYS A 166 -7.92 17.50 7.99
CA LYS A 166 -7.72 17.73 9.43
C LYS A 166 -6.29 17.30 9.77
N LYS A 167 -5.51 18.19 10.39
CA LYS A 167 -4.20 17.81 10.92
C LYS A 167 -4.40 16.64 11.89
N ALA A 168 -3.61 15.57 11.70
CA ALA A 168 -3.68 14.40 12.57
C ALA A 168 -3.46 14.84 14.03
N ASP A 169 -4.43 14.58 14.89
CA ASP A 169 -4.23 14.65 16.34
C ASP A 169 -3.35 13.48 16.75
N LYS A 170 -2.05 13.72 16.86
CA LYS A 170 -1.02 12.72 17.21
C LYS A 170 -1.24 12.03 18.57
N ALA A 171 -2.21 12.46 19.35
CA ALA A 171 -2.45 11.99 20.72
C ALA A 171 -3.44 10.81 20.84
N ALA A 172 -4.26 10.52 19.83
CA ALA A 172 -5.35 9.54 19.97
C ALA A 172 -4.92 8.06 19.71
N ASN A 173 -3.85 7.82 19.00
CA ASN A 173 -3.47 6.46 18.58
C ASN A 173 -2.61 5.67 19.59
N LEU A 174 -2.16 6.29 20.71
CA LEU A 174 -1.42 5.56 21.76
C LEU A 174 -2.31 4.98 22.88
N ALA A 175 -3.60 5.32 22.93
CA ALA A 175 -4.47 4.96 24.05
C ALA A 175 -5.28 3.67 23.87
N THR A 176 -5.23 3.01 22.70
CA THR A 176 -6.11 1.85 22.43
C THR A 176 -5.44 0.49 22.58
N THR A 177 -4.16 0.42 22.91
CA THR A 177 -3.41 -0.86 23.06
C THR A 177 -3.16 -1.31 24.50
N SER A 178 -3.75 -0.64 25.51
CA SER A 178 -3.66 -1.07 26.91
C SER A 178 -5.04 -1.35 27.51
N LYS A 179 -5.79 -2.31 26.99
CA LYS A 179 -6.86 -2.98 27.73
C LYS A 179 -6.39 -4.36 28.14
N THR A 180 -6.00 -4.42 29.39
CA THR A 180 -5.78 -5.53 30.30
C THR A 180 -6.61 -6.77 29.97
N VAL A 181 -5.91 -7.91 29.83
CA VAL A 181 -6.49 -9.24 29.90
C VAL A 181 -6.91 -9.49 31.37
N PRO A 182 -8.16 -9.83 31.69
CA PRO A 182 -8.52 -10.24 33.04
C PRO A 182 -7.92 -11.62 33.32
N GLY A 183 -7.10 -11.70 34.35
CA GLY A 183 -6.53 -12.95 34.85
C GLY A 183 -7.64 -13.92 35.29
N GLY A 184 -7.67 -15.10 34.67
CA GLY A 184 -8.44 -16.24 35.13
C GLY A 184 -7.80 -16.80 36.40
N GLY A 185 -8.47 -16.66 37.54
CA GLY A 185 -8.10 -17.26 38.78
C GLY A 185 -8.35 -18.76 38.79
N SER A 186 -7.39 -19.45 39.32
CA SER A 186 -7.42 -20.89 39.67
C SER A 186 -8.51 -21.23 40.66
N LYS A 187 -9.20 -22.31 40.43
CA LYS A 187 -9.56 -23.32 41.45
C LYS A 187 -9.53 -24.70 40.80
#